data_cecbefda56761783a6ddbd308ca7f4b7
#
_entry.id   cecbefda56761783a6ddbd308ca7f4b7
#
_cell.length_a   1.000
_cell.length_b   1.000
_cell.length_c   1.000
_cell.angle_alpha   90.00
_cell.angle_beta   90.00
_cell.angle_gamma   90.00
#
_symmetry.space_group_name_H-M   'P 1'
#
loop_
_entity.id
_entity.type
_entity.pdbx_description
1 polymer ?
#
loop_
_entity_poly.entity_id
_entity_poly.type
_entity_poly.pdbx_seq_one_letter_code
_entity_poly.pdbx_strand_id
1 'polypeptide(L)'
;MSNVRYVYGLTSALLVGGAAVSLMTGIPAGAQVAQNDTSVMDRMVPVAGAPASFADLTQQLQPAVVNIATRQSVEVNRNPFAGTPFAELFNRRGGNQPQRREAQSLGSGFIISADGFVVTNNHVVAPDNRARLEEITVTFPDGSEYEAELVGADPDSDLAVLKIMSDNTFPFVTFGDSAESRVGEWVVAIGNPFGLGGTVTSGIISAVYRNTGQGGAYDRFIQTDASINRGNSGGPLFDMRGNVIGINNAIFSPSGGSVGIGFAIPSEIAAPIVDQLKQGQEIERGYLGVSLQPVNDDLADSLGINRNRGELVQIVTDDSPAERSGMRAGDIIVEINGSTVTSDQTVSFLVANIDPGVSIPVTVLREGRRVELEATLARRPSADELAEQQQTFDPDSEEPMNPDQMDNQIAEKLGLQVLEMTPQIARSLGVDADTVGLVIGAVDPNSDSGRKGLRRGDVILSANYQTVGTIDALREQIAAADADGRDAVLLRIQRRGQPPRFLPIRLGGN
;
A
#
# COMPACT_ATOMS: atom_id res chain seq x y z
N MET A 1 40.39 -41.56 -15.72
CA MET A 1 39.44 -42.43 -14.99
C MET A 1 39.94 -42.97 -13.63
N SER A 2 41.13 -42.62 -13.13
CA SER A 2 41.67 -43.09 -11.85
C SER A 2 41.21 -42.28 -10.62
N ASN A 3 40.94 -40.99 -10.77
CA ASN A 3 40.62 -40.10 -9.64
C ASN A 3 39.23 -40.30 -9.03
N VAL A 4 38.26 -40.81 -9.81
CA VAL A 4 36.88 -41.06 -9.33
C VAL A 4 36.81 -42.24 -8.37
N ARG A 5 37.66 -43.27 -8.58
CA ARG A 5 37.70 -44.45 -7.72
C ARG A 5 38.29 -44.16 -6.32
N TYR A 6 39.19 -43.20 -6.20
CA TYR A 6 39.77 -42.81 -4.91
C TYR A 6 38.76 -41.99 -4.08
N VAL A 7 37.93 -41.17 -4.73
CA VAL A 7 36.91 -40.36 -4.03
C VAL A 7 35.81 -41.26 -3.44
N TYR A 8 35.34 -42.27 -4.19
CA TYR A 8 34.38 -43.25 -3.67
C TYR A 8 34.98 -44.16 -2.57
N GLY A 9 36.26 -44.48 -2.65
CA GLY A 9 36.95 -45.23 -1.59
C GLY A 9 37.04 -44.42 -0.29
N LEU A 10 37.33 -43.14 -0.38
CA LEU A 10 37.49 -42.27 0.79
C LEU A 10 36.11 -41.99 1.46
N THR A 11 35.07 -41.75 0.67
CA THR A 11 33.68 -41.54 1.20
C THR A 11 33.16 -42.82 1.83
N SER A 12 33.41 -44.00 1.24
CA SER A 12 33.01 -45.28 1.82
C SER A 12 33.76 -45.57 3.14
N ALA A 13 35.04 -45.25 3.22
CA ALA A 13 35.83 -45.42 4.44
C ALA A 13 35.36 -44.47 5.57
N LEU A 14 34.99 -43.25 5.25
CA LEU A 14 34.45 -42.28 6.20
C LEU A 14 33.05 -42.69 6.74
N LEU A 15 32.18 -43.23 5.87
CA LEU A 15 30.89 -43.76 6.26
C LEU A 15 30.99 -45.01 7.16
N VAL A 16 31.88 -45.94 6.84
CA VAL A 16 32.12 -47.14 7.68
C VAL A 16 32.82 -46.74 9.00
N GLY A 17 33.77 -45.81 8.98
CA GLY A 17 34.40 -45.29 10.18
C GLY A 17 33.40 -44.55 11.11
N GLY A 18 32.52 -43.74 10.56
CA GLY A 18 31.46 -43.08 11.29
C GLY A 18 30.48 -44.05 11.94
N ALA A 19 30.07 -45.10 11.22
CA ALA A 19 29.19 -46.15 11.74
C ALA A 19 29.86 -46.96 12.85
N ALA A 20 31.17 -47.27 12.74
CA ALA A 20 31.90 -47.98 13.77
C ALA A 20 32.06 -47.17 15.06
N VAL A 21 32.33 -45.85 14.98
CA VAL A 21 32.38 -44.94 16.13
C VAL A 21 31.01 -44.79 16.80
N SER A 22 29.93 -44.72 16.01
CA SER A 22 28.56 -44.64 16.51
C SER A 22 28.15 -45.93 17.25
N LEU A 23 28.56 -47.09 16.79
CA LEU A 23 28.34 -48.36 17.49
C LEU A 23 29.16 -48.51 18.79
N MET A 24 30.34 -47.92 18.86
CA MET A 24 31.18 -47.95 20.06
C MET A 24 30.78 -46.89 21.13
N THR A 25 30.29 -45.77 20.72
CA THR A 25 29.96 -44.65 21.61
C THR A 25 28.47 -44.49 21.93
N GLY A 26 27.64 -45.24 21.23
CA GLY A 26 26.15 -45.07 21.37
C GLY A 26 25.62 -43.73 20.84
N ILE A 27 26.50 -42.91 20.23
CA ILE A 27 26.12 -41.62 19.67
C ILE A 27 25.81 -41.81 18.19
N PRO A 28 24.60 -41.48 17.70
CA PRO A 28 24.25 -41.65 16.29
C PRO A 28 25.10 -40.73 15.41
N ALA A 29 25.74 -41.31 14.38
CA ALA A 29 26.54 -40.56 13.44
C ALA A 29 25.63 -39.70 12.56
N GLY A 30 25.58 -38.42 12.84
CA GLY A 30 25.32 -37.38 11.84
C GLY A 30 23.93 -37.24 11.25
N ALA A 31 22.87 -37.70 11.90
CA ALA A 31 21.54 -37.16 11.72
C ALA A 31 21.02 -36.81 13.11
N GLN A 32 20.70 -35.55 13.35
CA GLN A 32 19.79 -35.21 14.42
C GLN A 32 18.42 -35.82 14.02
N VAL A 33 18.24 -37.11 14.29
CA VAL A 33 16.92 -37.66 14.44
C VAL A 33 16.33 -36.89 15.58
N ALA A 34 15.25 -36.17 15.38
CA ALA A 34 14.46 -35.64 16.47
C ALA A 34 14.19 -36.81 17.41
N GLN A 35 14.93 -36.89 18.50
CA GLN A 35 14.70 -37.88 19.51
C GLN A 35 13.37 -37.47 20.16
N ASN A 36 12.36 -38.26 19.92
CA ASN A 36 11.15 -38.26 20.70
C ASN A 36 11.56 -38.70 22.14
N ASP A 37 12.10 -37.75 22.89
CA ASP A 37 12.23 -37.95 24.33
C ASP A 37 10.81 -38.01 24.89
N THR A 38 10.36 -39.21 25.22
CA THR A 38 9.01 -39.46 25.74
C THR A 38 8.72 -38.59 26.97
N SER A 39 9.74 -38.25 27.77
CA SER A 39 9.58 -37.36 28.93
C SER A 39 9.34 -35.88 28.53
N VAL A 40 9.82 -35.44 27.37
CA VAL A 40 9.54 -34.11 26.81
C VAL A 40 8.22 -34.13 26.06
N MET A 41 7.92 -35.21 25.32
CA MET A 41 6.64 -35.38 24.62
C MET A 41 5.47 -35.51 25.61
N ASP A 42 5.62 -36.18 26.76
CA ASP A 42 4.59 -36.21 27.80
C ASP A 42 4.28 -34.84 28.42
N ARG A 43 5.22 -33.88 28.29
CA ARG A 43 4.99 -32.46 28.63
C ARG A 43 4.44 -31.64 27.48
N MET A 44 4.59 -32.12 26.24
CA MET A 44 4.10 -31.45 25.03
C MET A 44 2.77 -32.02 24.54
N VAL A 45 2.39 -33.22 24.97
CA VAL A 45 1.03 -33.72 24.73
C VAL A 45 0.09 -32.81 25.53
N PRO A 46 -0.81 -32.08 24.87
CA PRO A 46 -1.73 -31.19 25.58
C PRO A 46 -2.51 -32.06 26.60
N VAL A 47 -2.29 -31.81 27.87
CA VAL A 47 -3.20 -32.28 28.89
C VAL A 47 -4.53 -31.58 28.58
N ALA A 48 -5.48 -32.30 27.98
CA ALA A 48 -6.82 -31.83 27.64
C ALA A 48 -6.88 -30.41 27.03
N GLY A 49 -6.36 -30.20 25.80
CA GLY A 49 -6.23 -28.86 25.28
C GLY A 49 -6.68 -28.62 23.82
N ALA A 50 -6.81 -29.64 22.97
CA ALA A 50 -7.51 -29.46 21.72
C ALA A 50 -9.02 -29.49 22.00
N PRO A 51 -9.82 -28.50 21.56
CA PRO A 51 -11.26 -28.58 21.76
C PRO A 51 -11.80 -29.79 21.03
N ALA A 52 -12.62 -30.59 21.72
CA ALA A 52 -13.27 -31.74 21.13
C ALA A 52 -14.22 -31.32 19.98
N SER A 53 -14.68 -30.08 20.01
CA SER A 53 -15.55 -29.46 19.02
C SER A 53 -15.45 -27.94 19.14
N PHE A 54 -15.66 -27.23 18.02
CA PHE A 54 -15.85 -25.77 18.00
C PHE A 54 -17.33 -25.37 18.03
N ALA A 55 -18.26 -26.33 18.11
CA ALA A 55 -19.70 -26.09 17.94
C ALA A 55 -20.25 -25.12 18.96
N ASP A 56 -19.96 -25.28 20.26
CA ASP A 56 -20.47 -24.42 21.30
C ASP A 56 -19.93 -22.99 21.19
N LEU A 57 -18.63 -22.85 20.88
CA LEU A 57 -17.99 -21.55 20.63
C LEU A 57 -18.63 -20.86 19.43
N THR A 58 -18.82 -21.59 18.33
CA THR A 58 -19.46 -21.09 17.12
C THR A 58 -20.89 -20.62 17.38
N GLN A 59 -21.69 -21.44 18.06
CA GLN A 59 -23.07 -21.09 18.40
C GLN A 59 -23.19 -19.80 19.19
N GLN A 60 -22.21 -19.52 20.04
CA GLN A 60 -22.16 -18.31 20.86
C GLN A 60 -21.71 -17.07 20.06
N LEU A 61 -20.75 -17.21 19.12
CA LEU A 61 -20.11 -16.09 18.44
C LEU A 61 -20.76 -15.73 17.11
N GLN A 62 -21.29 -16.73 16.39
CA GLN A 62 -21.87 -16.56 15.05
C GLN A 62 -22.98 -15.51 14.97
N PRO A 63 -23.87 -15.32 15.99
CA PRO A 63 -24.91 -14.29 15.92
C PRO A 63 -24.39 -12.86 15.80
N ALA A 64 -23.15 -12.59 16.19
CA ALA A 64 -22.53 -11.28 16.07
C ALA A 64 -21.80 -11.07 14.74
N VAL A 65 -21.72 -12.09 13.85
CA VAL A 65 -21.03 -12.02 12.58
C VAL A 65 -22.05 -11.86 11.44
N VAL A 66 -21.92 -10.79 10.69
CA VAL A 66 -22.88 -10.35 9.68
C VAL A 66 -22.31 -10.39 8.28
N ASN A 67 -23.18 -10.47 7.28
CA ASN A 67 -22.84 -10.17 5.89
C ASN A 67 -22.97 -8.66 5.67
N ILE A 68 -22.09 -8.12 4.85
CA ILE A 68 -22.13 -6.73 4.41
C ILE A 68 -22.24 -6.74 2.89
N ALA A 69 -23.29 -6.14 2.39
CA ALA A 69 -23.52 -5.89 0.97
C ALA A 69 -23.54 -4.38 0.72
N THR A 70 -22.78 -3.93 -0.28
CA THR A 70 -22.82 -2.53 -0.70
C THR A 70 -23.36 -2.44 -2.12
N ARG A 71 -24.19 -1.41 -2.38
CA ARG A 71 -24.60 -1.02 -3.71
C ARG A 71 -23.87 0.26 -4.09
N GLN A 72 -23.19 0.21 -5.22
CA GLN A 72 -22.39 1.31 -5.73
C GLN A 72 -22.83 1.64 -7.15
N SER A 73 -22.88 2.92 -7.52
CA SER A 73 -23.13 3.34 -8.90
C SER A 73 -21.85 3.85 -9.54
N VAL A 74 -21.48 3.27 -10.66
CA VAL A 74 -20.34 3.67 -11.49
C VAL A 74 -20.86 4.41 -12.71
N GLU A 75 -20.46 5.67 -12.89
CA GLU A 75 -20.75 6.39 -14.13
C GLU A 75 -19.78 5.94 -15.24
N VAL A 76 -20.26 5.12 -16.15
CA VAL A 76 -19.49 4.70 -17.32
C VAL A 76 -19.75 5.68 -18.48
N ASN A 77 -18.83 6.57 -18.73
CA ASN A 77 -18.89 7.47 -19.89
C ASN A 77 -18.47 6.67 -21.14
N ARG A 78 -19.44 6.08 -21.84
CA ARG A 78 -19.22 5.36 -23.10
C ARG A 78 -19.41 6.30 -24.30
N ASN A 79 -18.52 7.25 -24.47
CA ASN A 79 -18.38 7.87 -25.78
C ASN A 79 -17.31 7.09 -26.57
N PRO A 80 -17.70 6.19 -27.51
CA PRO A 80 -16.73 5.43 -28.31
C PRO A 80 -15.87 6.33 -29.22
N PHE A 81 -16.21 7.61 -29.29
CA PHE A 81 -15.51 8.63 -30.04
C PHE A 81 -14.82 9.66 -29.14
N ALA A 82 -14.70 9.40 -27.82
CA ALA A 82 -13.95 10.26 -26.90
C ALA A 82 -12.52 10.42 -27.42
N GLY A 83 -12.05 11.67 -27.51
CA GLY A 83 -10.74 11.98 -28.10
C GLY A 83 -10.71 12.12 -29.63
N THR A 84 -11.83 11.94 -30.32
CA THR A 84 -11.92 12.16 -31.77
C THR A 84 -12.76 13.40 -32.12
N PRO A 85 -12.59 14.01 -33.31
CA PRO A 85 -13.42 15.13 -33.78
C PRO A 85 -14.92 14.80 -33.86
N PHE A 86 -15.30 13.54 -33.80
CA PHE A 86 -16.68 13.07 -33.81
C PHE A 86 -17.34 13.02 -32.42
N ALA A 87 -16.59 13.26 -31.34
CA ALA A 87 -17.12 13.25 -29.97
C ALA A 87 -18.26 14.25 -29.78
N GLU A 88 -18.13 15.47 -30.31
CA GLU A 88 -19.16 16.50 -30.23
C GLU A 88 -20.43 16.17 -31.03
N LEU A 89 -20.27 15.55 -32.20
CA LEU A 89 -21.39 15.15 -33.03
C LEU A 89 -22.21 14.04 -32.37
N PHE A 90 -21.54 13.13 -31.67
CA PHE A 90 -22.17 12.06 -30.90
C PHE A 90 -22.90 12.62 -29.67
N ASN A 91 -22.30 13.57 -28.95
CA ASN A 91 -22.90 14.25 -27.81
C ASN A 91 -24.15 15.08 -28.22
N ARG A 92 -24.12 15.76 -29.34
CA ARG A 92 -25.26 16.55 -29.87
C ARG A 92 -26.46 15.69 -30.31
N ARG A 93 -26.25 14.41 -30.63
CA ARG A 93 -27.32 13.47 -31.01
C ARG A 93 -27.95 12.71 -29.84
N GLY A 94 -27.65 13.11 -28.60
CA GLY A 94 -28.25 12.47 -27.41
C GLY A 94 -27.64 11.10 -27.06
N GLY A 95 -26.47 10.75 -27.64
CA GLY A 95 -25.79 9.49 -27.38
C GLY A 95 -25.01 9.42 -26.06
N ASN A 96 -25.04 10.48 -25.26
CA ASN A 96 -24.26 10.58 -24.03
C ASN A 96 -25.18 10.66 -22.80
N GLN A 97 -26.02 9.66 -22.61
CA GLN A 97 -26.54 9.42 -21.27
C GLN A 97 -25.51 8.57 -20.54
N PRO A 98 -24.93 9.07 -19.43
CA PRO A 98 -24.06 8.25 -18.59
C PRO A 98 -24.85 7.01 -18.18
N GLN A 99 -24.42 5.83 -18.60
CA GLN A 99 -25.00 4.59 -18.13
C GLN A 99 -24.44 4.34 -16.74
N ARG A 100 -25.30 4.44 -15.73
CA ARG A 100 -25.01 3.99 -14.38
C ARG A 100 -24.95 2.46 -14.40
N ARG A 101 -23.83 1.90 -14.04
CA ARG A 101 -23.69 0.48 -13.73
C ARG A 101 -23.72 0.32 -12.22
N GLU A 102 -24.59 -0.55 -11.75
CA GLU A 102 -24.58 -0.99 -10.37
C GLU A 102 -23.46 -2.02 -10.20
N ALA A 103 -22.57 -1.76 -9.24
CA ALA A 103 -21.59 -2.70 -8.73
C ALA A 103 -21.99 -3.09 -7.30
N GLN A 104 -21.85 -4.36 -6.96
CA GLN A 104 -22.07 -4.85 -5.61
C GLN A 104 -20.77 -5.38 -5.05
N SER A 105 -20.42 -4.98 -3.84
CA SER A 105 -19.39 -5.61 -3.04
C SER A 105 -20.02 -6.47 -1.96
N LEU A 106 -19.39 -7.58 -1.63
CA LEU A 106 -19.85 -8.52 -0.62
C LEU A 106 -18.69 -8.90 0.29
N GLY A 107 -18.92 -8.82 1.60
CA GLY A 107 -17.97 -9.21 2.61
C GLY A 107 -18.66 -9.62 3.90
N SER A 108 -17.89 -9.79 4.94
CA SER A 108 -18.35 -10.02 6.30
C SER A 108 -18.00 -8.84 7.20
N GLY A 109 -18.64 -8.79 8.35
CA GLY A 109 -18.30 -7.89 9.45
C GLY A 109 -18.71 -8.52 10.76
N PHE A 110 -18.41 -7.84 11.84
CA PHE A 110 -18.84 -8.27 13.17
C PHE A 110 -19.21 -7.08 14.05
N ILE A 111 -20.17 -7.29 14.90
CA ILE A 111 -20.71 -6.28 15.80
C ILE A 111 -19.86 -6.19 17.05
N ILE A 112 -19.46 -4.98 17.44
CA ILE A 112 -18.58 -4.70 18.58
C ILE A 112 -19.27 -4.02 19.75
N SER A 113 -20.55 -3.66 19.59
CA SER A 113 -21.32 -3.02 20.67
C SER A 113 -22.82 -3.26 20.50
N ALA A 114 -23.53 -3.29 21.62
CA ALA A 114 -24.95 -3.59 21.67
C ALA A 114 -25.83 -2.62 20.86
N ASP A 115 -25.37 -1.41 20.62
CA ASP A 115 -26.04 -0.39 19.81
C ASP A 115 -25.77 -0.51 18.30
N GLY A 116 -25.04 -1.54 17.85
CA GLY A 116 -24.90 -1.91 16.45
C GLY A 116 -23.76 -1.23 15.67
N PHE A 117 -22.62 -0.95 16.32
CA PHE A 117 -21.40 -0.68 15.57
C PHE A 117 -20.82 -1.97 14.99
N VAL A 118 -20.47 -1.93 13.70
CA VAL A 118 -19.96 -3.08 12.94
C VAL A 118 -18.57 -2.74 12.42
N VAL A 119 -17.63 -3.67 12.56
CA VAL A 119 -16.28 -3.57 11.99
C VAL A 119 -16.20 -4.46 10.76
N THR A 120 -15.53 -3.96 9.72
CA THR A 120 -15.23 -4.68 8.47
C THR A 120 -13.96 -4.15 7.83
N ASN A 121 -13.57 -4.68 6.66
CA ASN A 121 -12.50 -4.10 5.86
C ASN A 121 -12.97 -2.90 5.04
N ASN A 122 -12.07 -1.95 4.83
CA ASN A 122 -12.32 -0.80 3.97
C ASN A 122 -12.65 -1.23 2.54
N HIS A 123 -11.91 -2.18 1.96
CA HIS A 123 -12.15 -2.66 0.59
C HIS A 123 -13.53 -3.31 0.39
N VAL A 124 -14.24 -3.71 1.46
CA VAL A 124 -15.62 -4.21 1.39
C VAL A 124 -16.60 -3.07 1.15
N VAL A 125 -16.34 -1.88 1.70
CA VAL A 125 -17.27 -0.73 1.68
C VAL A 125 -16.77 0.43 0.82
N ALA A 126 -15.48 0.48 0.51
CA ALA A 126 -14.91 1.55 -0.30
C ALA A 126 -15.45 1.47 -1.72
N PRO A 127 -15.97 2.55 -2.26
CA PRO A 127 -16.29 2.61 -3.68
C PRO A 127 -15.02 2.54 -4.52
N ASP A 128 -15.08 1.85 -5.67
CA ASP A 128 -14.06 2.02 -6.69
C ASP A 128 -13.90 3.51 -7.04
N ASN A 129 -12.70 3.97 -7.40
CA ASN A 129 -12.30 5.38 -7.60
C ASN A 129 -13.27 6.25 -8.46
N ARG A 130 -14.29 5.67 -9.08
CA ARG A 130 -15.33 6.34 -9.88
C ARG A 130 -16.76 5.95 -9.46
N ALA A 131 -16.89 5.21 -8.37
CA ALA A 131 -18.17 4.74 -7.88
C ALA A 131 -18.64 5.60 -6.69
N ARG A 132 -19.94 5.80 -6.61
CA ARG A 132 -20.58 6.41 -5.45
C ARG A 132 -21.28 5.32 -4.64
N LEU A 133 -20.97 5.25 -3.35
CA LEU A 133 -21.67 4.39 -2.42
C LEU A 133 -23.13 4.88 -2.27
N GLU A 134 -24.10 4.02 -2.56
CA GLU A 134 -25.54 4.35 -2.50
C GLU A 134 -26.20 3.76 -1.26
N GLU A 135 -25.83 2.53 -0.88
CA GLU A 135 -26.48 1.81 0.21
C GLU A 135 -25.53 0.76 0.80
N ILE A 136 -25.60 0.59 2.11
CA ILE A 136 -24.96 -0.50 2.84
C ILE A 136 -26.05 -1.29 3.56
N THR A 137 -26.12 -2.59 3.27
CA THR A 137 -27.04 -3.52 3.93
C THR A 137 -26.23 -4.50 4.78
N VAL A 138 -26.64 -4.67 6.03
CA VAL A 138 -26.10 -5.64 6.98
C VAL A 138 -27.11 -6.75 7.17
N THR A 139 -26.74 -8.00 6.81
CA THR A 139 -27.60 -9.18 6.93
C THR A 139 -27.09 -10.12 8.01
N PHE A 140 -27.92 -10.43 8.96
CA PHE A 140 -27.64 -11.34 10.07
C PHE A 140 -27.73 -12.82 9.64
N PRO A 141 -27.19 -13.77 10.43
CA PRO A 141 -27.30 -15.20 10.13
C PRO A 141 -28.74 -15.75 10.11
N ASP A 142 -29.67 -15.09 10.79
CA ASP A 142 -31.10 -15.43 10.80
C ASP A 142 -31.88 -14.90 9.59
N GLY A 143 -31.19 -14.15 8.69
CA GLY A 143 -31.76 -13.54 7.51
C GLY A 143 -32.37 -12.17 7.74
N SER A 144 -32.31 -11.61 8.94
CA SER A 144 -32.75 -10.22 9.17
C SER A 144 -31.77 -9.23 8.55
N GLU A 145 -32.31 -8.18 7.92
CA GLU A 145 -31.55 -7.16 7.19
C GLU A 145 -31.76 -5.78 7.81
N TYR A 146 -30.70 -5.02 7.87
CA TYR A 146 -30.71 -3.64 8.37
C TYR A 146 -29.89 -2.74 7.46
N GLU A 147 -30.34 -1.51 7.28
CA GLU A 147 -29.55 -0.46 6.67
C GLU A 147 -28.45 0.00 7.63
N ALA A 148 -27.28 0.32 7.09
CA ALA A 148 -26.17 0.84 7.88
C ALA A 148 -25.52 2.03 7.19
N GLU A 149 -24.94 2.92 8.00
CA GLU A 149 -24.18 4.07 7.55
C GLU A 149 -22.69 3.86 7.81
N LEU A 150 -21.87 4.37 6.90
CA LEU A 150 -20.41 4.42 7.07
C LEU A 150 -20.07 5.53 8.08
N VAL A 151 -19.53 5.15 9.24
CA VAL A 151 -19.07 6.09 10.28
C VAL A 151 -17.67 6.61 9.96
N GLY A 152 -16.78 5.72 9.53
CA GLY A 152 -15.42 6.06 9.15
C GLY A 152 -14.73 4.88 8.47
N ALA A 153 -13.76 5.20 7.64
CA ALA A 153 -12.93 4.23 6.94
C ALA A 153 -11.49 4.70 6.87
N ASP A 154 -10.58 3.75 6.90
CA ASP A 154 -9.16 3.96 6.83
C ASP A 154 -8.52 3.04 5.79
N PRO A 155 -8.21 3.57 4.60
CA PRO A 155 -7.61 2.77 3.53
C PRO A 155 -6.23 2.19 3.86
N ASP A 156 -5.43 2.90 4.67
CA ASP A 156 -4.07 2.47 4.99
C ASP A 156 -4.02 1.21 5.87
N SER A 157 -4.97 1.04 6.79
CA SER A 157 -5.12 -0.17 7.60
C SER A 157 -6.13 -1.15 7.03
N ASP A 158 -6.85 -0.77 5.97
CA ASP A 158 -7.97 -1.51 5.38
C ASP A 158 -9.09 -1.82 6.38
N LEU A 159 -9.44 -0.85 7.23
CA LEU A 159 -10.50 -0.96 8.24
C LEU A 159 -11.64 0.02 7.95
N ALA A 160 -12.86 -0.39 8.31
CA ALA A 160 -14.04 0.48 8.28
C ALA A 160 -14.97 0.16 9.45
N VAL A 161 -15.68 1.19 9.91
CA VAL A 161 -16.71 1.10 10.95
C VAL A 161 -18.03 1.57 10.38
N LEU A 162 -19.05 0.73 10.55
CA LEU A 162 -20.44 1.03 10.17
C LEU A 162 -21.30 1.17 11.42
N LYS A 163 -22.42 1.84 11.28
CA LYS A 163 -23.49 1.95 12.29
C LYS A 163 -24.79 1.43 11.72
N ILE A 164 -25.36 0.39 12.33
CA ILE A 164 -26.70 -0.10 11.99
C ILE A 164 -27.74 0.92 12.43
N MET A 165 -28.63 1.26 11.51
CA MET A 165 -29.70 2.25 11.70
C MET A 165 -30.92 1.57 12.30
N SER A 166 -30.87 1.29 13.61
CA SER A 166 -31.97 0.63 14.35
C SER A 166 -31.84 0.90 15.85
N ASP A 167 -32.98 0.95 16.53
CA ASP A 167 -33.07 1.03 18.01
C ASP A 167 -32.98 -0.34 18.68
N ASN A 168 -32.80 -1.42 17.92
CA ASN A 168 -32.65 -2.76 18.46
C ASN A 168 -31.32 -2.94 19.19
N THR A 169 -31.30 -3.90 20.10
CA THR A 169 -30.05 -4.34 20.77
C THR A 169 -29.51 -5.56 20.02
N PHE A 170 -28.22 -5.54 19.74
CA PHE A 170 -27.55 -6.56 18.94
C PHE A 170 -26.57 -7.40 19.78
N PRO A 171 -26.38 -8.69 19.44
CA PRO A 171 -25.28 -9.48 20.00
C PRO A 171 -23.95 -8.89 19.49
N PHE A 172 -22.94 -8.87 20.34
CA PHE A 172 -21.64 -8.31 19.98
C PHE A 172 -20.49 -9.14 20.56
N VAL A 173 -19.30 -8.96 19.99
CA VAL A 173 -18.04 -9.55 20.42
C VAL A 173 -17.03 -8.48 20.76
N THR A 174 -15.96 -8.85 21.48
CA THR A 174 -14.94 -7.93 21.95
C THR A 174 -13.58 -8.27 21.37
N PHE A 175 -12.73 -7.26 21.20
CA PHE A 175 -11.34 -7.46 20.86
C PHE A 175 -10.58 -8.13 22.01
N GLY A 176 -9.70 -9.07 21.67
CA GLY A 176 -8.68 -9.63 22.53
C GLY A 176 -7.33 -8.97 22.29
N ASP A 177 -6.30 -9.46 22.96
CA ASP A 177 -4.92 -9.01 22.80
C ASP A 177 -4.17 -9.94 21.85
N SER A 178 -3.92 -9.49 20.62
CA SER A 178 -3.17 -10.27 19.63
C SER A 178 -1.67 -10.28 19.89
N ALA A 179 -1.13 -9.36 20.72
CA ALA A 179 0.29 -9.36 21.08
C ALA A 179 0.70 -10.59 21.92
N GLU A 180 -0.27 -11.18 22.64
CA GLU A 180 -0.05 -12.42 23.38
C GLU A 180 -0.17 -13.69 22.50
N SER A 181 -0.60 -13.57 21.25
CA SER A 181 -0.85 -14.69 20.35
C SER A 181 0.45 -15.40 19.95
N ARG A 182 0.41 -16.74 19.94
CA ARG A 182 1.58 -17.56 19.62
C ARG A 182 1.32 -18.50 18.45
N VAL A 183 2.36 -18.72 17.67
CA VAL A 183 2.33 -19.72 16.59
C VAL A 183 1.94 -21.09 17.16
N GLY A 184 0.99 -21.76 16.50
CA GLY A 184 0.45 -23.06 16.89
C GLY A 184 -0.84 -22.99 17.72
N GLU A 185 -1.28 -21.81 18.16
CA GLU A 185 -2.56 -21.67 18.85
C GLU A 185 -3.74 -21.81 17.89
N TRP A 186 -4.81 -22.48 18.37
CA TRP A 186 -6.04 -22.66 17.62
C TRP A 186 -6.76 -21.33 17.41
N VAL A 187 -7.29 -21.15 16.19
CA VAL A 187 -8.13 -20.02 15.84
C VAL A 187 -9.35 -20.46 15.03
N VAL A 188 -10.41 -19.67 15.14
CA VAL A 188 -11.66 -19.86 14.40
C VAL A 188 -11.96 -18.60 13.60
N ALA A 189 -12.03 -18.73 12.28
CA ALA A 189 -12.49 -17.66 11.40
C ALA A 189 -13.98 -17.87 11.11
N ILE A 190 -14.78 -16.83 11.35
CA ILE A 190 -16.21 -16.83 11.07
C ILE A 190 -16.48 -15.73 10.03
N GLY A 191 -17.26 -16.06 9.01
CA GLY A 191 -17.78 -15.13 8.04
C GLY A 191 -19.24 -15.42 7.73
N ASN A 192 -19.91 -14.52 7.05
CA ASN A 192 -21.29 -14.74 6.57
C ASN A 192 -21.39 -14.45 5.07
N PRO A 193 -20.62 -15.20 4.22
CA PRO A 193 -20.66 -14.98 2.78
C PRO A 193 -22.06 -15.16 2.23
N PHE A 194 -22.53 -14.20 1.47
CA PHE A 194 -23.84 -14.22 0.80
C PHE A 194 -25.07 -14.23 1.73
N GLY A 195 -24.93 -13.99 3.04
CA GLY A 195 -26.07 -14.04 3.98
C GLY A 195 -26.69 -15.43 4.15
N LEU A 196 -25.98 -16.50 3.83
CA LEU A 196 -26.50 -17.88 3.82
C LEU A 196 -26.40 -18.60 5.17
N GLY A 197 -26.28 -17.87 6.28
CA GLY A 197 -26.28 -18.43 7.64
C GLY A 197 -24.90 -18.68 8.25
N GLY A 198 -23.87 -18.07 7.67
CA GLY A 198 -22.51 -18.09 8.23
C GLY A 198 -21.66 -19.28 7.78
N THR A 199 -20.37 -19.04 7.71
CA THR A 199 -19.31 -20.05 7.40
C THR A 199 -18.27 -20.01 8.50
N VAL A 200 -17.91 -21.16 9.01
CA VAL A 200 -16.93 -21.34 10.08
C VAL A 200 -15.77 -22.17 9.57
N THR A 201 -14.56 -21.70 9.73
CA THR A 201 -13.34 -22.46 9.47
C THR A 201 -12.42 -22.40 10.68
N SER A 202 -11.66 -23.43 10.93
CA SER A 202 -10.69 -23.48 12.02
C SER A 202 -9.30 -23.80 11.49
N GLY A 203 -8.31 -23.37 12.20
CA GLY A 203 -6.91 -23.59 11.92
C GLY A 203 -6.05 -23.15 13.08
N ILE A 204 -4.79 -22.85 12.80
CA ILE A 204 -3.83 -22.36 13.78
C ILE A 204 -3.23 -21.03 13.33
N ILE A 205 -2.63 -20.32 14.25
CA ILE A 205 -1.72 -19.24 13.94
C ILE A 205 -0.45 -19.83 13.33
N SER A 206 -0.20 -19.59 12.04
CA SER A 206 0.97 -20.10 11.33
C SER A 206 2.19 -19.18 11.47
N ALA A 207 1.96 -17.88 11.60
CA ALA A 207 2.97 -16.87 11.91
C ALA A 207 2.30 -15.64 12.53
N VAL A 208 3.05 -14.89 13.35
CA VAL A 208 2.66 -13.56 13.83
C VAL A 208 3.52 -12.51 13.11
N TYR A 209 2.96 -11.32 12.93
CA TYR A 209 3.64 -10.16 12.32
C TYR A 209 4.24 -10.41 10.93
N ARG A 210 3.52 -11.21 10.13
CA ARG A 210 3.97 -11.52 8.77
C ARG A 210 3.87 -10.30 7.88
N ASN A 211 5.01 -9.93 7.29
CA ASN A 211 5.08 -8.92 6.24
C ASN A 211 4.85 -9.60 4.88
N THR A 212 3.95 -9.05 4.06
CA THR A 212 3.61 -9.58 2.73
C THR A 212 4.48 -9.02 1.62
N GLY A 213 5.25 -7.95 1.92
CA GLY A 213 6.08 -7.24 0.95
C GLY A 213 5.31 -6.30 0.02
N GLN A 214 4.02 -6.10 0.25
CA GLN A 214 3.23 -5.12 -0.51
C GLN A 214 3.51 -3.68 -0.08
N GLY A 215 4.22 -3.51 1.04
CA GLY A 215 4.52 -2.20 1.62
C GLY A 215 3.34 -1.63 2.42
N GLY A 216 3.57 -0.49 3.06
CA GLY A 216 2.59 0.16 3.91
C GLY A 216 2.97 0.08 5.38
N ALA A 217 2.36 0.96 6.18
CA ALA A 217 2.65 1.06 7.61
C ALA A 217 2.19 -0.19 8.38
N TYR A 218 1.10 -0.81 7.93
CA TYR A 218 0.44 -1.93 8.61
C TYR A 218 0.59 -3.26 7.85
N ASP A 219 1.61 -3.42 7.01
CA ASP A 219 1.96 -4.72 6.40
C ASP A 219 2.54 -5.68 7.47
N ARG A 220 1.68 -6.07 8.42
CA ARG A 220 2.02 -6.82 9.63
C ARG A 220 0.81 -7.65 10.06
N PHE A 221 0.71 -8.88 9.57
CA PHE A 221 -0.47 -9.71 9.69
C PHE A 221 -0.26 -10.91 10.61
N ILE A 222 -1.36 -11.40 11.20
CA ILE A 222 -1.45 -12.78 11.69
C ILE A 222 -1.66 -13.66 10.45
N GLN A 223 -0.75 -14.62 10.23
CA GLN A 223 -0.94 -15.66 9.22
C GLN A 223 -1.65 -16.85 9.85
N THR A 224 -2.66 -17.40 9.17
CA THR A 224 -3.40 -18.59 9.60
C THR A 224 -3.62 -19.56 8.43
N ASP A 225 -3.72 -20.84 8.73
CA ASP A 225 -4.16 -21.89 7.80
C ASP A 225 -5.68 -22.15 7.86
N ALA A 226 -6.41 -21.49 8.79
CA ALA A 226 -7.87 -21.44 8.72
C ALA A 226 -8.27 -20.93 7.32
N SER A 227 -9.17 -21.65 6.66
CA SER A 227 -9.52 -21.34 5.28
C SER A 227 -10.24 -20.01 5.16
N ILE A 228 -9.55 -19.00 4.65
CA ILE A 228 -10.12 -17.70 4.28
C ILE A 228 -10.44 -17.75 2.79
N ASN A 229 -11.65 -17.38 2.42
CA ASN A 229 -12.14 -17.31 1.04
C ASN A 229 -12.94 -16.03 0.84
N ARG A 230 -13.32 -15.75 -0.42
CA ARG A 230 -14.20 -14.61 -0.73
C ARG A 230 -15.47 -14.67 0.10
N GLY A 231 -15.75 -13.56 0.79
CA GLY A 231 -16.87 -13.41 1.70
C GLY A 231 -16.52 -13.51 3.19
N ASN A 232 -15.35 -14.07 3.57
CA ASN A 232 -14.87 -14.02 4.94
C ASN A 232 -14.07 -12.73 5.26
N SER A 233 -13.65 -11.97 4.22
CA SER A 233 -12.95 -10.69 4.41
C SER A 233 -13.81 -9.73 5.22
N GLY A 234 -13.21 -9.05 6.21
CA GLY A 234 -13.88 -8.20 7.19
C GLY A 234 -14.48 -8.95 8.38
N GLY A 235 -14.61 -10.27 8.30
CA GLY A 235 -15.05 -11.10 9.43
C GLY A 235 -13.95 -11.31 10.48
N PRO A 236 -14.33 -11.72 11.71
CA PRO A 236 -13.39 -11.89 12.81
C PRO A 236 -12.61 -13.20 12.75
N LEU A 237 -11.37 -13.15 13.26
CA LEU A 237 -10.55 -14.29 13.64
C LEU A 237 -10.56 -14.37 15.16
N PHE A 238 -11.10 -15.45 15.71
CA PHE A 238 -11.26 -15.64 17.16
C PHE A 238 -10.17 -16.53 17.74
N ASP A 239 -9.79 -16.23 18.98
CA ASP A 239 -9.08 -17.15 19.86
C ASP A 239 -10.07 -18.18 20.47
N MET A 240 -9.54 -19.15 21.22
CA MET A 240 -10.35 -20.18 21.86
C MET A 240 -11.15 -19.68 23.08
N ARG A 241 -10.99 -18.42 23.48
CA ARG A 241 -11.76 -17.75 24.54
C ARG A 241 -12.93 -16.95 23.97
N GLY A 242 -13.02 -16.85 22.62
CA GLY A 242 -14.05 -16.12 21.91
C GLY A 242 -13.75 -14.63 21.72
N ASN A 243 -12.52 -14.20 21.94
CA ASN A 243 -12.11 -12.84 21.67
C ASN A 243 -11.63 -12.69 20.21
N VAL A 244 -11.87 -11.55 19.60
CA VAL A 244 -11.38 -11.21 18.27
C VAL A 244 -9.91 -10.82 18.37
N ILE A 245 -9.01 -11.68 17.88
CA ILE A 245 -7.58 -11.43 17.82
C ILE A 245 -7.13 -10.88 16.45
N GLY A 246 -8.02 -10.92 15.45
CA GLY A 246 -7.71 -10.38 14.13
C GLY A 246 -8.95 -10.18 13.27
N ILE A 247 -8.80 -9.45 12.17
CA ILE A 247 -9.82 -9.22 11.15
C ILE A 247 -9.34 -9.86 9.87
N ASN A 248 -10.08 -10.85 9.35
CA ASN A 248 -9.72 -11.54 8.12
C ASN A 248 -9.65 -10.53 6.97
N ASN A 249 -8.52 -10.49 6.28
CA ASN A 249 -8.25 -9.48 5.25
C ASN A 249 -8.06 -10.09 3.87
N ALA A 250 -7.00 -10.86 3.69
CA ALA A 250 -6.56 -11.35 2.39
C ALA A 250 -6.06 -12.79 2.46
N ILE A 251 -5.84 -13.38 1.28
CA ILE A 251 -5.17 -14.67 1.12
C ILE A 251 -4.00 -14.52 0.15
N PHE A 252 -2.96 -15.30 0.35
CA PHE A 252 -1.99 -15.57 -0.70
C PHE A 252 -2.49 -16.77 -1.51
N SER A 253 -2.81 -16.55 -2.80
CA SER A 253 -3.40 -17.60 -3.62
C SER A 253 -3.04 -17.43 -5.09
N PRO A 254 -2.35 -18.41 -5.71
CA PRO A 254 -2.12 -18.43 -7.14
C PRO A 254 -3.38 -18.73 -7.97
N SER A 255 -4.40 -19.36 -7.36
CA SER A 255 -5.63 -19.84 -8.03
C SER A 255 -6.89 -19.06 -7.66
N GLY A 256 -6.80 -18.14 -6.67
CA GLY A 256 -7.94 -17.35 -6.14
C GLY A 256 -8.74 -18.06 -5.04
N GLY A 257 -8.44 -19.33 -4.69
CA GLY A 257 -8.99 -20.04 -3.53
C GLY A 257 -7.98 -20.21 -2.40
N SER A 258 -8.42 -20.58 -1.19
CA SER A 258 -7.53 -20.81 -0.06
C SER A 258 -6.56 -21.96 -0.33
N VAL A 259 -5.28 -21.72 -0.09
CA VAL A 259 -4.19 -22.72 -0.12
C VAL A 259 -3.55 -22.90 1.27
N GLY A 260 -4.25 -22.47 2.34
CA GLY A 260 -3.76 -22.53 3.71
C GLY A 260 -2.85 -21.36 4.10
N ILE A 261 -2.92 -20.24 3.37
CA ILE A 261 -2.19 -19.00 3.69
C ILE A 261 -3.20 -17.86 3.69
N GLY A 262 -3.78 -17.63 4.86
CA GLY A 262 -4.68 -16.51 5.14
C GLY A 262 -3.99 -15.46 6.01
N PHE A 263 -4.42 -14.21 5.88
CA PHE A 263 -3.90 -13.07 6.62
C PHE A 263 -5.03 -12.34 7.33
N ALA A 264 -4.81 -12.01 8.60
CA ALA A 264 -5.71 -11.21 9.41
C ALA A 264 -4.98 -10.00 10.00
N ILE A 265 -5.63 -8.84 10.01
CA ILE A 265 -5.14 -7.62 10.66
C ILE A 265 -5.18 -7.87 12.16
N PRO A 266 -4.06 -7.76 12.90
CA PRO A 266 -4.02 -8.00 14.34
C PRO A 266 -4.92 -7.04 15.12
N SER A 267 -5.55 -7.53 16.20
CA SER A 267 -6.42 -6.69 17.05
C SER A 267 -5.66 -5.54 17.73
N GLU A 268 -4.37 -5.71 18.04
CA GLU A 268 -3.53 -4.64 18.58
C GLU A 268 -3.40 -3.43 17.65
N ILE A 269 -3.51 -3.67 16.34
CA ILE A 269 -3.54 -2.61 15.31
C ILE A 269 -4.98 -2.13 15.12
N ALA A 270 -5.93 -3.07 15.02
CA ALA A 270 -7.31 -2.75 14.65
C ALA A 270 -8.08 -2.01 15.74
N ALA A 271 -7.95 -2.41 17.02
CA ALA A 271 -8.78 -1.87 18.08
C ALA A 271 -8.63 -0.35 18.28
N PRO A 272 -7.41 0.23 18.38
CA PRO A 272 -7.25 1.69 18.53
C PRO A 272 -7.75 2.47 17.29
N ILE A 273 -7.58 1.93 16.08
CA ILE A 273 -8.08 2.56 14.85
C ILE A 273 -9.61 2.52 14.83
N VAL A 274 -10.22 1.38 15.16
CA VAL A 274 -11.67 1.21 15.25
C VAL A 274 -12.28 2.18 16.27
N ASP A 275 -11.63 2.37 17.43
CA ASP A 275 -12.11 3.31 18.44
C ASP A 275 -12.11 4.77 17.95
N GLN A 276 -11.10 5.18 17.19
CA GLN A 276 -11.05 6.50 16.56
C GLN A 276 -12.11 6.65 15.44
N LEU A 277 -12.22 5.66 14.54
CA LEU A 277 -13.23 5.66 13.48
C LEU A 277 -14.65 5.69 14.03
N LYS A 278 -14.92 4.96 15.14
CA LYS A 278 -16.21 5.00 15.83
C LYS A 278 -16.59 6.38 16.35
N GLN A 279 -15.60 7.22 16.67
CA GLN A 279 -15.80 8.60 17.09
C GLN A 279 -15.89 9.58 15.92
N GLY A 280 -15.83 9.09 14.67
CA GLY A 280 -15.81 9.91 13.45
C GLY A 280 -14.51 10.71 13.28
N GLN A 281 -13.42 10.26 13.89
CA GLN A 281 -12.12 10.92 13.78
C GLN A 281 -11.39 10.43 12.53
N GLU A 282 -10.70 11.34 11.85
CA GLU A 282 -9.75 11.01 10.80
C GLU A 282 -8.48 10.41 11.42
N ILE A 283 -7.97 9.33 10.82
CA ILE A 283 -6.76 8.68 11.31
C ILE A 283 -5.54 9.43 10.79
N GLU A 284 -4.95 10.25 11.64
CA GLU A 284 -3.71 10.93 11.32
C GLU A 284 -2.50 10.06 11.67
N ARG A 285 -1.48 10.07 10.80
CA ARG A 285 -0.27 9.28 10.95
C ARG A 285 0.97 10.12 10.87
N GLY A 286 1.96 9.79 11.69
CA GLY A 286 3.28 10.36 11.55
C GLY A 286 3.92 10.01 10.21
N TYR A 287 4.71 10.93 9.69
CA TYR A 287 5.43 10.82 8.44
C TYR A 287 6.86 11.33 8.61
N LEU A 288 7.83 10.55 8.15
CA LEU A 288 9.25 10.87 8.22
C LEU A 288 9.78 11.40 6.88
N GLY A 289 9.27 10.91 5.76
CA GLY A 289 9.68 11.31 4.41
C GLY A 289 10.92 10.62 3.90
N VAL A 290 10.95 9.29 4.02
CA VAL A 290 12.04 8.43 3.52
C VAL A 290 11.51 7.28 2.70
N SER A 291 12.29 6.86 1.68
CA SER A 291 12.13 5.56 1.02
C SER A 291 13.11 4.58 1.62
N LEU A 292 12.63 3.42 2.01
CA LEU A 292 13.34 2.44 2.82
C LEU A 292 13.53 1.13 2.08
N GLN A 293 14.61 0.45 2.38
CA GLN A 293 14.88 -0.92 1.96
C GLN A 293 15.17 -1.77 3.20
N PRO A 294 14.47 -2.90 3.41
CA PRO A 294 14.80 -3.83 4.47
C PRO A 294 16.25 -4.34 4.37
N VAL A 295 16.92 -4.42 5.51
CA VAL A 295 18.26 -4.98 5.57
C VAL A 295 18.15 -6.50 5.56
N ASN A 296 18.40 -7.12 4.39
CA ASN A 296 18.49 -8.56 4.25
C ASN A 296 19.88 -9.09 4.70
N ASP A 297 20.04 -10.41 4.74
CA ASP A 297 21.26 -11.06 5.23
C ASP A 297 22.51 -10.63 4.43
N ASP A 298 22.40 -10.54 3.10
CA ASP A 298 23.53 -10.15 2.23
C ASP A 298 23.95 -8.70 2.50
N LEU A 299 22.97 -7.81 2.69
CA LEU A 299 23.23 -6.41 3.01
C LEU A 299 23.82 -6.27 4.43
N ALA A 300 23.30 -7.02 5.40
CA ALA A 300 23.80 -7.04 6.77
C ALA A 300 25.26 -7.51 6.81
N ASP A 301 25.59 -8.60 6.11
CA ASP A 301 26.95 -9.14 6.02
C ASP A 301 27.90 -8.17 5.33
N SER A 302 27.45 -7.50 4.26
CA SER A 302 28.27 -6.50 3.54
C SER A 302 28.58 -5.25 4.37
N LEU A 303 27.69 -4.88 5.28
CA LEU A 303 27.80 -3.70 6.14
C LEU A 303 28.37 -4.01 7.53
N GLY A 304 28.54 -5.30 7.85
CA GLY A 304 29.06 -5.74 9.15
C GLY A 304 28.11 -5.47 10.32
N ILE A 305 26.80 -5.49 10.07
CA ILE A 305 25.75 -5.23 11.06
C ILE A 305 24.96 -6.50 11.37
N ASN A 306 24.20 -6.48 12.46
CA ASN A 306 23.35 -7.62 12.83
C ASN A 306 22.26 -7.84 11.78
N ARG A 307 22.03 -9.11 11.40
CA ARG A 307 20.94 -9.53 10.52
C ARG A 307 19.59 -9.19 11.12
N ASN A 308 18.60 -8.93 10.27
CA ASN A 308 17.23 -8.57 10.64
C ASN A 308 17.13 -7.32 11.56
N ARG A 309 18.06 -6.40 11.44
CA ARG A 309 18.07 -5.14 12.18
C ARG A 309 18.26 -3.95 11.27
N GLY A 310 17.29 -3.03 11.34
CA GLY A 310 17.34 -1.75 10.64
C GLY A 310 16.79 -1.81 9.22
N GLU A 311 16.54 -0.62 8.70
CA GLU A 311 16.15 -0.37 7.32
C GLU A 311 17.06 0.69 6.71
N LEU A 312 17.52 0.43 5.49
CA LEU A 312 18.40 1.33 4.75
C LEU A 312 17.59 2.46 4.10
N VAL A 313 18.00 3.69 4.36
CA VAL A 313 17.45 4.88 3.70
C VAL A 313 17.98 4.94 2.27
N GLN A 314 17.10 4.74 1.29
CA GLN A 314 17.42 4.86 -0.12
C GLN A 314 17.29 6.31 -0.62
N ILE A 315 16.21 6.97 -0.22
CA ILE A 315 15.89 8.33 -0.62
C ILE A 315 15.37 9.07 0.60
N VAL A 316 15.78 10.32 0.75
CA VAL A 316 15.19 11.31 1.65
C VAL A 316 14.40 12.28 0.79
N THR A 317 13.13 12.48 1.13
CA THR A 317 12.24 13.41 0.40
C THR A 317 12.62 14.85 0.76
N ASP A 318 12.67 15.73 -0.22
CA ASP A 318 12.93 17.14 -0.02
C ASP A 318 11.87 17.77 0.90
N ASP A 319 12.25 18.73 1.74
CA ASP A 319 11.41 19.41 2.72
C ASP A 319 10.72 18.48 3.75
N SER A 320 11.19 17.24 3.87
CA SER A 320 10.65 16.25 4.81
C SER A 320 11.21 16.42 6.24
N PRO A 321 10.56 15.82 7.26
CA PRO A 321 11.13 15.68 8.60
C PRO A 321 12.51 15.01 8.62
N ALA A 322 12.73 14.00 7.78
CA ALA A 322 14.00 13.30 7.67
C ALA A 322 15.10 14.23 7.19
N GLU A 323 14.87 15.01 6.13
CA GLU A 323 15.84 15.97 5.63
C GLU A 323 16.17 17.03 6.70
N ARG A 324 15.14 17.61 7.33
CA ARG A 324 15.33 18.60 8.39
C ARG A 324 16.09 18.07 9.61
N SER A 325 15.98 16.76 9.91
CA SER A 325 16.73 16.10 10.97
C SER A 325 18.19 15.84 10.60
N GLY A 326 18.59 16.05 9.33
CA GLY A 326 19.92 15.74 8.82
C GLY A 326 20.13 14.26 8.47
N MET A 327 19.06 13.49 8.27
CA MET A 327 19.11 12.13 7.73
C MET A 327 19.58 12.14 6.28
N ARG A 328 20.24 11.07 5.83
CA ARG A 328 20.86 10.99 4.50
C ARG A 328 20.59 9.63 3.86
N ALA A 329 20.57 9.60 2.54
CA ALA A 329 20.63 8.33 1.80
C ALA A 329 21.91 7.55 2.20
N GLY A 330 21.77 6.25 2.45
CA GLY A 330 22.82 5.39 2.97
C GLY A 330 22.83 5.24 4.50
N ASP A 331 22.06 6.02 5.25
CA ASP A 331 21.84 5.78 6.68
C ASP A 331 21.03 4.49 6.88
N ILE A 332 21.29 3.77 7.96
CA ILE A 332 20.48 2.61 8.36
C ILE A 332 19.76 2.99 9.66
N ILE A 333 18.45 3.09 9.61
CA ILE A 333 17.64 3.38 10.79
C ILE A 333 17.54 2.11 11.63
N VAL A 334 18.05 2.14 12.86
CA VAL A 334 18.09 0.99 13.77
C VAL A 334 17.20 1.12 15.00
N GLU A 335 16.76 2.37 15.30
CA GLU A 335 15.89 2.64 16.45
C GLU A 335 15.05 3.89 16.20
N ILE A 336 13.76 3.82 16.54
CA ILE A 336 12.79 4.91 16.47
C ILE A 336 12.15 5.04 17.85
N ASN A 337 12.25 6.20 18.49
CA ASN A 337 11.63 6.52 19.77
C ASN A 337 11.86 5.41 20.83
N GLY A 338 13.10 4.90 20.94
CA GLY A 338 13.49 3.83 21.86
C GLY A 338 13.11 2.41 21.42
N SER A 339 12.36 2.25 20.34
CA SER A 339 11.97 0.95 19.79
C SER A 339 12.94 0.50 18.70
N THR A 340 13.43 -0.74 18.80
CA THR A 340 14.37 -1.30 17.82
C THR A 340 13.65 -1.58 16.50
N VAL A 341 14.26 -1.17 15.39
CA VAL A 341 13.77 -1.49 14.03
C VAL A 341 14.17 -2.92 13.67
N THR A 342 13.17 -3.73 13.32
CA THR A 342 13.31 -5.14 12.91
C THR A 342 12.38 -5.43 11.74
N SER A 343 12.43 -6.65 11.17
CA SER A 343 11.47 -7.09 10.16
C SER A 343 10.02 -7.04 10.64
N ASP A 344 9.80 -7.19 11.95
CA ASP A 344 8.47 -7.23 12.57
C ASP A 344 8.03 -5.85 13.07
N GLN A 345 8.96 -4.94 13.31
CA GLN A 345 8.75 -3.56 13.70
C GLN A 345 9.48 -2.62 12.74
N THR A 346 8.88 -2.41 11.57
CA THR A 346 9.43 -1.55 10.53
C THR A 346 9.39 -0.07 10.94
N VAL A 347 10.25 0.74 10.34
CA VAL A 347 10.23 2.20 10.52
C VAL A 347 8.84 2.76 10.18
N SER A 348 8.24 2.29 9.08
CA SER A 348 6.91 2.72 8.66
C SER A 348 5.85 2.45 9.73
N PHE A 349 5.88 1.26 10.34
CA PHE A 349 4.97 0.89 11.44
C PHE A 349 5.20 1.76 12.67
N LEU A 350 6.45 1.90 13.12
CA LEU A 350 6.78 2.67 14.31
C LEU A 350 6.39 4.14 14.18
N VAL A 351 6.70 4.75 13.03
CA VAL A 351 6.41 6.17 12.74
C VAL A 351 4.89 6.41 12.61
N ALA A 352 4.15 5.51 11.94
CA ALA A 352 2.71 5.66 11.74
C ALA A 352 1.89 5.62 13.04
N ASN A 353 2.44 5.03 14.10
CA ASN A 353 1.78 4.97 15.41
C ASN A 353 2.18 6.13 16.36
N ILE A 354 2.80 7.18 15.82
CA ILE A 354 3.15 8.39 16.56
C ILE A 354 2.44 9.57 15.91
N ASP A 355 1.82 10.42 16.70
CA ASP A 355 1.05 11.57 16.23
C ASP A 355 1.94 12.57 15.46
N PRO A 356 1.40 13.21 14.40
CA PRO A 356 2.07 14.32 13.74
C PRO A 356 2.41 15.46 14.72
N GLY A 357 3.54 16.13 14.47
CA GLY A 357 4.03 17.24 15.32
C GLY A 357 4.88 16.78 16.51
N VAL A 358 4.93 15.49 16.82
CA VAL A 358 5.77 14.95 17.89
C VAL A 358 7.22 14.86 17.42
N SER A 359 8.17 15.35 18.24
CA SER A 359 9.61 15.17 18.04
C SER A 359 10.06 13.87 18.70
N ILE A 360 10.78 13.06 17.94
CA ILE A 360 11.25 11.73 18.35
C ILE A 360 12.75 11.55 18.11
N PRO A 361 13.46 10.86 19.01
CA PRO A 361 14.83 10.41 18.74
C PRO A 361 14.83 9.29 17.70
N VAL A 362 15.72 9.42 16.72
CA VAL A 362 15.99 8.43 15.67
C VAL A 362 17.46 8.07 15.69
N THR A 363 17.76 6.80 15.91
CA THR A 363 19.14 6.34 15.84
C THR A 363 19.42 5.71 14.49
N VAL A 364 20.45 6.21 13.81
CA VAL A 364 20.93 5.69 12.54
C VAL A 364 22.36 5.17 12.64
N LEU A 365 22.71 4.22 11.79
CA LEU A 365 24.10 3.85 11.52
C LEU A 365 24.52 4.54 10.23
N ARG A 366 25.49 5.45 10.35
CA ARG A 366 26.10 6.18 9.23
C ARG A 366 27.57 5.80 9.14
N GLU A 367 27.96 5.17 8.03
CA GLU A 367 29.34 4.67 7.84
C GLU A 367 29.84 3.81 9.03
N GLY A 368 28.97 2.95 9.55
CA GLY A 368 29.25 2.09 10.70
C GLY A 368 29.26 2.77 12.07
N ARG A 369 28.98 4.08 12.14
CA ARG A 369 28.93 4.84 13.40
C ARG A 369 27.47 5.13 13.78
N ARG A 370 27.18 5.00 15.07
CA ARG A 370 25.87 5.36 15.62
C ARG A 370 25.72 6.88 15.69
N VAL A 371 24.66 7.41 15.08
CA VAL A 371 24.32 8.84 15.09
C VAL A 371 22.90 8.98 15.61
N GLU A 372 22.69 9.86 16.57
CA GLU A 372 21.37 10.21 17.08
C GLU A 372 20.88 11.46 16.38
N LEU A 373 19.67 11.38 15.83
CA LEU A 373 18.97 12.48 15.17
C LEU A 373 17.67 12.76 15.92
N GLU A 374 17.16 13.96 15.82
CA GLU A 374 15.85 14.34 16.33
C GLU A 374 14.96 14.74 15.15
N ALA A 375 13.85 14.04 14.96
CA ALA A 375 12.93 14.29 13.86
C ALA A 375 11.55 14.66 14.41
N THR A 376 10.99 15.79 13.97
CA THR A 376 9.62 16.17 14.25
C THR A 376 8.73 15.66 13.12
N LEU A 377 7.85 14.70 13.42
CA LEU A 377 7.02 14.04 12.42
C LEU A 377 6.02 15.01 11.78
N ALA A 378 5.82 14.90 10.48
CA ALA A 378 4.73 15.58 9.77
C ALA A 378 3.50 14.68 9.70
N ARG A 379 2.35 15.22 9.28
CA ARG A 379 1.20 14.41 8.87
C ARG A 379 1.56 13.66 7.58
N ARG A 380 1.25 12.36 7.54
CA ARG A 380 1.43 11.58 6.31
C ARG A 380 0.50 12.12 5.23
N PRO A 381 1.00 12.43 4.04
CA PRO A 381 0.15 12.79 2.91
C PRO A 381 -0.81 11.64 2.57
N SER A 382 -2.03 11.96 2.17
CA SER A 382 -2.98 10.97 1.67
C SER A 382 -2.45 10.26 0.43
N ALA A 383 -3.05 9.11 0.08
CA ALA A 383 -2.69 8.40 -1.15
C ALA A 383 -2.88 9.27 -2.40
N ASP A 384 -3.92 10.11 -2.40
CA ASP A 384 -4.19 11.05 -3.50
C ASP A 384 -3.15 12.19 -3.53
N GLU A 385 -2.80 12.78 -2.38
CA GLU A 385 -1.71 13.77 -2.27
C GLU A 385 -0.35 13.17 -2.68
N LEU A 386 -0.06 11.92 -2.28
CA LEU A 386 1.14 11.20 -2.71
C LEU A 386 1.12 10.88 -4.21
N ALA A 387 -0.05 10.51 -4.76
CA ALA A 387 -0.22 10.28 -6.19
C ALA A 387 -0.07 11.58 -6.98
N GLU A 388 -0.57 12.71 -6.48
CA GLU A 388 -0.34 14.03 -7.06
C GLU A 388 1.14 14.44 -7.01
N GLN A 389 1.82 14.19 -5.89
CA GLN A 389 3.27 14.41 -5.77
C GLN A 389 4.08 13.41 -6.61
N GLN A 390 3.56 12.19 -6.79
CA GLN A 390 4.14 11.12 -7.60
C GLN A 390 3.59 11.12 -9.03
N GLN A 391 2.83 12.11 -9.47
CA GLN A 391 2.48 12.21 -10.90
C GLN A 391 3.77 12.19 -11.69
N THR A 392 4.19 10.97 -11.93
CA THR A 392 5.31 10.63 -12.79
C THR A 392 4.88 11.15 -14.14
N PHE A 393 5.51 12.24 -14.58
CA PHE A 393 5.28 12.75 -15.91
C PHE A 393 5.55 11.59 -16.89
N ASP A 394 4.49 10.99 -17.41
CA ASP A 394 4.60 9.99 -18.46
C ASP A 394 4.59 10.70 -19.81
N PRO A 395 5.75 10.75 -20.51
CA PRO A 395 5.85 11.41 -21.80
C PRO A 395 5.01 10.73 -22.89
N ASP A 396 4.64 9.46 -22.69
CA ASP A 396 3.88 8.66 -23.65
C ASP A 396 2.37 8.57 -23.31
N SER A 397 1.93 9.18 -22.21
CA SER A 397 0.52 9.23 -21.82
C SER A 397 -0.30 10.14 -22.74
N GLU A 398 -1.47 9.67 -23.16
CA GLU A 398 -2.46 10.47 -23.89
C GLU A 398 -3.48 11.17 -22.97
N GLU A 399 -3.35 11.02 -21.64
CA GLU A 399 -4.27 11.65 -20.69
C GLU A 399 -4.09 13.18 -20.66
N PRO A 400 -5.20 13.95 -20.68
CA PRO A 400 -5.14 15.40 -20.53
C PRO A 400 -4.67 15.78 -19.13
N MET A 401 -3.85 16.82 -19.03
CA MET A 401 -3.42 17.38 -17.75
C MET A 401 -4.59 17.96 -16.95
N ASN A 402 -4.43 17.99 -15.62
CA ASN A 402 -5.40 18.61 -14.72
C ASN A 402 -5.60 20.10 -15.08
N PRO A 403 -6.87 20.55 -15.28
CA PRO A 403 -7.17 21.94 -15.63
C PRO A 403 -6.64 22.99 -14.66
N ASP A 404 -6.48 22.65 -13.38
CA ASP A 404 -6.01 23.58 -12.34
C ASP A 404 -4.51 23.90 -12.43
N GLN A 405 -3.74 23.12 -13.20
CA GLN A 405 -2.30 23.33 -13.45
C GLN A 405 -2.02 24.04 -14.78
N MET A 406 -3.04 24.54 -15.45
CA MET A 406 -2.93 25.15 -16.78
C MET A 406 -2.63 26.64 -16.69
N ASP A 407 -1.51 27.10 -17.27
CA ASP A 407 -1.33 28.51 -17.55
C ASP A 407 -2.12 28.89 -18.81
N ASN A 408 -3.23 29.60 -18.59
CA ASN A 408 -4.15 30.00 -19.67
C ASN A 408 -3.46 30.89 -20.72
N GLN A 409 -2.47 31.73 -20.31
CA GLN A 409 -1.80 32.65 -21.19
C GLN A 409 -0.83 31.93 -22.15
N ILE A 410 -0.07 30.96 -21.66
CA ILE A 410 0.83 30.15 -22.47
C ILE A 410 0.02 29.25 -23.41
N ALA A 411 -1.07 28.67 -22.92
CA ALA A 411 -1.98 27.84 -23.72
C ALA A 411 -2.61 28.66 -24.86
N GLU A 412 -3.06 29.88 -24.60
CA GLU A 412 -3.66 30.76 -25.60
C GLU A 412 -2.64 31.26 -26.66
N LYS A 413 -1.45 31.67 -26.19
CA LYS A 413 -0.43 32.26 -27.07
C LYS A 413 0.41 31.26 -27.86
N LEU A 414 0.75 30.12 -27.24
CA LEU A 414 1.62 29.12 -27.88
C LEU A 414 0.89 27.79 -28.19
N GLY A 415 -0.31 27.58 -27.66
CA GLY A 415 -1.00 26.28 -27.76
C GLY A 415 -0.27 25.17 -26.97
N LEU A 416 0.44 25.53 -25.91
CA LEU A 416 1.24 24.62 -25.09
C LEU A 416 0.79 24.67 -23.63
N GLN A 417 0.79 23.51 -23.01
CA GLN A 417 0.77 23.38 -21.55
C GLN A 417 2.15 22.93 -21.11
N VAL A 418 2.71 23.61 -20.12
CA VAL A 418 4.07 23.35 -19.66
C VAL A 418 4.12 23.11 -18.16
N LEU A 419 5.09 22.33 -17.72
CA LEU A 419 5.42 22.02 -16.35
C LEU A 419 6.86 22.42 -16.07
N GLU A 420 7.15 22.81 -14.85
CA GLU A 420 8.54 23.04 -14.42
C GLU A 420 9.29 21.71 -14.30
N MET A 421 10.56 21.73 -14.69
CA MET A 421 11.40 20.52 -14.61
C MET A 421 11.68 20.17 -13.16
N THR A 422 11.38 18.94 -12.79
CA THR A 422 11.80 18.36 -11.50
C THR A 422 12.85 17.26 -11.74
N PRO A 423 13.68 16.91 -10.76
CA PRO A 423 14.63 15.81 -10.90
C PRO A 423 13.96 14.47 -11.30
N GLN A 424 12.70 14.29 -10.93
CA GLN A 424 11.92 13.11 -11.27
C GLN A 424 11.48 13.12 -12.74
N ILE A 425 10.98 14.26 -13.22
CA ILE A 425 10.63 14.46 -14.62
C ILE A 425 11.88 14.31 -15.50
N ALA A 426 13.02 14.90 -15.09
CA ALA A 426 14.28 14.76 -15.81
C ALA A 426 14.68 13.27 -15.98
N ARG A 427 14.54 12.47 -14.93
CA ARG A 427 14.80 11.01 -14.98
C ARG A 427 13.85 10.28 -15.94
N SER A 428 12.55 10.59 -15.93
CA SER A 428 11.56 9.96 -16.82
C SER A 428 11.82 10.30 -18.30
N LEU A 429 12.34 11.49 -18.56
CA LEU A 429 12.71 11.96 -19.89
C LEU A 429 14.11 11.50 -20.32
N GLY A 430 14.91 10.95 -19.42
CA GLY A 430 16.29 10.53 -19.69
C GLY A 430 17.22 11.70 -19.99
N VAL A 431 16.99 12.86 -19.34
CA VAL A 431 17.86 14.04 -19.35
C VAL A 431 18.57 14.18 -18.00
N ASP A 432 19.64 14.98 -17.95
CA ASP A 432 20.39 15.20 -16.73
C ASP A 432 19.51 15.81 -15.63
N ALA A 433 19.66 15.38 -14.38
CA ALA A 433 18.85 15.84 -13.25
C ALA A 433 18.94 17.37 -13.03
N ASP A 434 20.07 17.98 -13.41
CA ASP A 434 20.32 19.42 -13.32
C ASP A 434 19.82 20.20 -14.54
N THR A 435 19.06 19.56 -15.45
CA THR A 435 18.53 20.22 -16.64
C THR A 435 17.53 21.28 -16.24
N VAL A 436 17.83 22.55 -16.50
CA VAL A 436 16.92 23.68 -16.32
C VAL A 436 16.06 23.83 -17.57
N GLY A 437 14.74 23.78 -17.40
CA GLY A 437 13.81 23.90 -18.53
C GLY A 437 12.36 23.71 -18.11
N LEU A 438 11.45 23.82 -19.08
CA LEU A 438 10.04 23.52 -18.93
C LEU A 438 9.68 22.32 -19.80
N VAL A 439 8.90 21.40 -19.25
CA VAL A 439 8.44 20.21 -19.97
C VAL A 439 7.09 20.49 -20.61
N ILE A 440 6.94 20.13 -21.87
CA ILE A 440 5.64 20.20 -22.55
C ILE A 440 4.75 19.07 -22.07
N GLY A 441 3.67 19.42 -21.36
CA GLY A 441 2.68 18.51 -20.84
C GLY A 441 1.56 18.19 -21.83
N ALA A 442 1.15 19.17 -22.64
CA ALA A 442 0.19 18.98 -23.71
C ALA A 442 0.41 20.01 -24.85
N VAL A 443 -0.05 19.67 -26.02
CA VAL A 443 0.04 20.52 -27.23
C VAL A 443 -1.32 20.55 -27.92
N ASP A 444 -1.84 21.75 -28.21
CA ASP A 444 -2.99 21.88 -29.10
C ASP A 444 -2.56 21.53 -30.55
N PRO A 445 -3.11 20.46 -31.15
CA PRO A 445 -2.73 20.04 -32.50
C PRO A 445 -3.05 21.08 -33.56
N ASN A 446 -3.98 22.01 -33.29
CA ASN A 446 -4.37 23.08 -34.21
C ASN A 446 -3.50 24.34 -34.06
N SER A 447 -2.68 24.43 -33.03
CA SER A 447 -1.74 25.53 -32.79
C SER A 447 -0.55 25.49 -33.77
N ASP A 448 0.23 26.57 -33.80
CA ASP A 448 1.50 26.59 -34.54
C ASP A 448 2.51 25.60 -33.95
N SER A 449 2.51 25.44 -32.65
CA SER A 449 3.31 24.43 -31.90
C SER A 449 3.00 23.01 -32.37
N GLY A 450 1.70 22.66 -32.46
CA GLY A 450 1.27 21.34 -32.92
C GLY A 450 1.63 21.09 -34.40
N ARG A 451 1.37 22.06 -35.27
CA ARG A 451 1.76 21.96 -36.72
C ARG A 451 3.27 21.81 -36.90
N LYS A 452 4.09 22.37 -36.01
CA LYS A 452 5.57 22.25 -36.05
C LYS A 452 6.08 21.00 -35.35
N GLY A 453 5.16 20.15 -34.90
CA GLY A 453 5.46 18.82 -34.38
C GLY A 453 6.03 18.80 -32.98
N LEU A 454 5.74 19.82 -32.13
CA LEU A 454 5.97 19.73 -30.69
C LEU A 454 5.06 18.69 -30.12
N ARG A 455 5.53 18.00 -29.09
CA ARG A 455 4.83 16.88 -28.44
C ARG A 455 5.02 16.94 -26.93
N ARG A 456 4.14 16.25 -26.23
CA ARG A 456 4.31 15.93 -24.81
C ARG A 456 5.71 15.30 -24.61
N GLY A 457 6.41 15.71 -23.55
CA GLY A 457 7.76 15.24 -23.24
C GLY A 457 8.89 16.00 -23.92
N ASP A 458 8.62 16.91 -24.85
CA ASP A 458 9.66 17.85 -25.33
C ASP A 458 9.99 18.86 -24.22
N VAL A 459 11.26 19.25 -24.10
CA VAL A 459 11.76 20.18 -23.08
C VAL A 459 12.09 21.52 -23.71
N ILE A 460 11.53 22.61 -23.21
CA ILE A 460 11.87 23.98 -23.55
C ILE A 460 13.05 24.42 -22.70
N LEU A 461 14.23 24.56 -23.27
CA LEU A 461 15.45 24.99 -22.58
C LEU A 461 15.60 26.51 -22.51
N SER A 462 15.16 27.21 -23.60
CA SER A 462 15.21 28.64 -23.64
C SER A 462 14.13 29.19 -24.56
N ALA A 463 13.74 30.46 -24.31
CA ALA A 463 12.90 31.27 -25.18
C ALA A 463 13.63 32.56 -25.51
N ASN A 464 13.68 32.98 -26.79
CA ASN A 464 14.41 34.16 -27.28
C ASN A 464 15.86 34.23 -26.74
N TYR A 465 16.56 33.09 -26.71
CA TYR A 465 17.92 32.91 -26.18
C TYR A 465 18.07 33.05 -24.66
N GLN A 466 16.98 33.32 -23.90
CA GLN A 466 16.99 33.36 -22.45
C GLN A 466 16.58 31.98 -21.89
N THR A 467 17.34 31.46 -20.95
CA THR A 467 17.00 30.18 -20.27
C THR A 467 15.67 30.35 -19.53
N VAL A 468 14.75 29.40 -19.68
CA VAL A 468 13.45 29.39 -19.03
C VAL A 468 13.34 28.15 -18.13
N GLY A 469 13.47 28.35 -16.82
CA GLY A 469 13.32 27.29 -15.81
C GLY A 469 11.98 27.33 -15.08
N THR A 470 11.23 28.43 -15.20
CA THR A 470 9.93 28.63 -14.56
C THR A 470 8.89 29.06 -15.58
N ILE A 471 7.62 28.80 -15.27
CA ILE A 471 6.47 29.21 -16.08
C ILE A 471 6.46 30.75 -16.24
N ASP A 472 6.78 31.48 -15.18
CA ASP A 472 6.85 32.94 -15.19
C ASP A 472 7.92 33.47 -16.16
N ALA A 473 9.10 32.83 -16.18
CA ALA A 473 10.17 33.21 -17.12
C ALA A 473 9.75 33.04 -18.60
N LEU A 474 8.99 31.98 -18.92
CA LEU A 474 8.46 31.80 -20.27
C LEU A 474 7.39 32.85 -20.60
N ARG A 475 6.51 33.17 -19.64
CA ARG A 475 5.48 34.19 -19.77
C ARG A 475 6.09 35.59 -20.06
N GLU A 476 7.16 35.94 -19.34
CA GLU A 476 7.91 37.18 -19.57
C GLU A 476 8.46 37.25 -20.98
N GLN A 477 9.01 36.14 -21.52
CA GLN A 477 9.54 36.11 -22.88
C GLN A 477 8.44 36.22 -23.95
N ILE A 478 7.26 35.66 -23.70
CA ILE A 478 6.08 35.82 -24.56
C ILE A 478 5.62 37.27 -24.55
N ALA A 479 5.48 37.90 -23.38
CA ALA A 479 5.04 39.27 -23.20
C ALA A 479 6.05 40.27 -23.85
N ALA A 480 7.35 40.02 -23.70
CA ALA A 480 8.39 40.83 -24.34
C ALA A 480 8.34 40.74 -25.87
N ALA A 481 8.09 39.57 -26.43
CA ALA A 481 7.92 39.39 -27.86
C ALA A 481 6.68 40.14 -28.38
N ASP A 482 5.57 40.07 -27.67
CA ASP A 482 4.32 40.77 -28.01
C ASP A 482 4.49 42.30 -27.93
N ALA A 483 5.16 42.79 -26.89
CA ALA A 483 5.45 44.22 -26.69
C ALA A 483 6.39 44.79 -27.76
N ASP A 484 7.34 43.98 -28.25
CA ASP A 484 8.26 44.33 -29.36
C ASP A 484 7.60 44.21 -30.75
N GLY A 485 6.33 43.81 -30.82
CA GLY A 485 5.61 43.59 -32.10
C GLY A 485 6.12 42.39 -32.88
N ARG A 486 6.71 41.40 -32.20
CA ARG A 486 7.15 40.15 -32.81
C ARG A 486 6.02 39.14 -32.88
N ASP A 487 5.77 38.57 -34.04
CA ASP A 487 4.71 37.58 -34.26
C ASP A 487 5.10 36.15 -33.80
N ALA A 488 6.30 35.95 -33.26
CA ALA A 488 6.81 34.64 -32.87
C ALA A 488 7.82 34.72 -31.74
N VAL A 489 7.88 33.63 -30.94
CA VAL A 489 8.90 33.35 -29.93
C VAL A 489 9.82 32.24 -30.43
N LEU A 490 11.12 32.41 -30.32
CA LEU A 490 12.11 31.40 -30.67
C LEU A 490 12.37 30.50 -29.49
N LEU A 491 11.85 29.27 -29.54
CA LEU A 491 12.07 28.26 -28.52
C LEU A 491 13.25 27.36 -28.85
N ARG A 492 14.10 27.04 -27.89
CA ARG A 492 15.10 25.98 -27.98
C ARG A 492 14.55 24.73 -27.29
N ILE A 493 14.27 23.72 -28.11
CA ILE A 493 13.57 22.49 -27.71
C ILE A 493 14.54 21.32 -27.72
N GLN A 494 14.51 20.51 -26.66
CA GLN A 494 15.19 19.23 -26.59
C GLN A 494 14.16 18.10 -26.54
N ARG A 495 14.31 17.12 -27.41
CA ARG A 495 13.55 15.88 -27.44
C ARG A 495 14.41 14.73 -26.96
N ARG A 496 13.81 13.77 -26.25
CA ARG A 496 14.49 12.55 -25.77
C ARG A 496 15.30 11.91 -26.92
N GLY A 497 16.59 11.69 -26.67
CA GLY A 497 17.50 11.06 -27.64
C GLY A 497 17.87 11.90 -28.87
N GLN A 498 17.52 13.21 -28.90
CA GLN A 498 17.86 14.13 -29.99
C GLN A 498 18.61 15.36 -29.46
N PRO A 499 19.52 15.94 -30.26
CA PRO A 499 20.16 17.19 -29.88
C PRO A 499 19.14 18.34 -29.85
N PRO A 500 19.36 19.36 -28.97
CA PRO A 500 18.51 20.54 -28.94
C PRO A 500 18.46 21.27 -30.28
N ARG A 501 17.26 21.76 -30.67
CA ARG A 501 17.03 22.54 -31.85
C ARG A 501 16.25 23.82 -31.60
N PHE A 502 16.44 24.85 -32.40
CA PHE A 502 15.65 26.07 -32.35
C PHE A 502 14.40 25.95 -33.22
N LEU A 503 13.28 26.43 -32.70
CA LEU A 503 11.98 26.37 -33.35
C LEU A 503 11.25 27.71 -33.13
N PRO A 504 10.98 28.51 -34.14
CA PRO A 504 10.15 29.71 -34.00
C PRO A 504 8.69 29.29 -33.91
N ILE A 505 7.98 29.72 -32.85
CA ILE A 505 6.54 29.45 -32.63
C ILE A 505 5.79 30.75 -32.77
N ARG A 506 4.81 30.83 -33.69
CA ARG A 506 3.95 32.00 -33.83
C ARG A 506 3.01 32.13 -32.63
N LEU A 507 2.87 33.39 -32.20
CA LEU A 507 1.95 33.75 -31.15
C LEU A 507 0.52 33.69 -31.65
N GLY A 508 -0.34 32.90 -31.00
CA GLY A 508 -1.77 32.89 -31.25
C GLY A 508 -2.43 34.16 -30.77
N GLY A 509 -3.56 34.55 -31.38
CA GLY A 509 -4.40 35.66 -30.86
C GLY A 509 -4.35 36.95 -31.65
N ASN A 510 -4.15 36.89 -32.97
CA ASN A 510 -4.54 37.96 -33.90
C ASN A 510 -5.52 37.44 -34.93
#